data_5f6c422fd0e527702a5018ec48a6ecca
#
_entry.id   5f6c422fd0e527702a5018ec48a6ecca
#
_cell.length_a   1.000
_cell.length_b   1.000
_cell.length_c   1.000
_cell.angle_alpha   90.00
_cell.angle_beta   90.00
_cell.angle_gamma   90.00
#
_symmetry.space_group_name_H-M   'P 1'
#
loop_
_entity.id
_entity.type
_entity.pdbx_description
1 polymer ?
#
loop_
_entity_poly.entity_id
_entity_poly.type
_entity_poly.pdbx_seq_one_letter_code
_entity_poly.pdbx_strand_id
1 'polypeptide(L)'
;MLNKFVSKLQRIGRFLLEKERRKLFRFFLSDVLKHYFCEKLFYSMTDSLVIIPSYNEIENIEAIIDAVFELKKDFHVLIVDDNSPDGTAAVVRSMQSKYPNGLFLEVRNEKAGLGTAYIHGFKWALERGYDYIFEMDADFSHRPSDLQRLYRACVNGADVTVGSRYKKGVNVVNWPLYRILLSYGASFYVKLITGMRVHDPTAGFVCYKREVLEAIDLDAVKFIGYAFQIEMKYRAYLLNYTIEEVSIIFTDREKGKSKMSSSIIWEAVFGVISMRIRSLFKRNGFRNG
;
A
#
# COMPACT_ATOMS: atom_id res chain seq x y z
N MET A 1 -61.05 43.50 -0.95
CA MET A 1 -60.41 42.96 -2.16
C MET A 1 -58.91 43.00 -2.10
N LEU A 2 -58.28 44.07 -1.63
CA LEU A 2 -56.82 44.26 -1.61
C LEU A 2 -56.07 43.17 -0.81
N ASN A 3 -56.57 42.80 0.38
CA ASN A 3 -55.91 41.78 1.24
C ASN A 3 -55.89 40.37 0.64
N LYS A 4 -56.89 39.97 -0.15
CA LYS A 4 -56.89 38.71 -0.89
C LYS A 4 -55.89 38.70 -2.06
N PHE A 5 -55.67 39.84 -2.69
CA PHE A 5 -54.72 39.98 -3.77
C PHE A 5 -53.26 39.92 -3.27
N VAL A 6 -52.98 40.62 -2.16
CA VAL A 6 -51.64 40.61 -1.52
C VAL A 6 -51.28 39.23 -1.01
N SER A 7 -52.21 38.49 -0.40
CA SER A 7 -51.95 37.11 0.05
C SER A 7 -51.67 36.12 -1.12
N LYS A 8 -52.34 36.35 -2.26
CA LYS A 8 -52.13 35.56 -3.47
C LYS A 8 -50.75 35.84 -4.09
N LEU A 9 -50.32 37.09 -4.12
CA LEU A 9 -49.00 37.49 -4.58
C LEU A 9 -47.87 36.93 -3.68
N GLN A 10 -48.06 36.95 -2.37
CA GLN A 10 -47.09 36.34 -1.43
C GLN A 10 -46.99 34.80 -1.57
N ARG A 11 -48.09 34.13 -1.89
CA ARG A 11 -48.09 32.68 -2.18
C ARG A 11 -47.38 32.36 -3.48
N ILE A 12 -47.63 33.16 -4.54
CA ILE A 12 -46.96 33.02 -5.84
C ILE A 12 -45.45 33.29 -5.70
N GLY A 13 -45.09 34.36 -4.99
CA GLY A 13 -43.67 34.67 -4.70
C GLY A 13 -42.94 33.57 -3.96
N ARG A 14 -43.55 32.98 -2.92
CA ARG A 14 -42.98 31.83 -2.21
C ARG A 14 -42.86 30.57 -3.10
N PHE A 15 -43.85 30.33 -3.96
CA PHE A 15 -43.82 29.20 -4.88
C PHE A 15 -42.74 29.34 -5.96
N LEU A 16 -42.54 30.56 -6.48
CA LEU A 16 -41.49 30.86 -7.46
C LEU A 16 -40.10 30.75 -6.84
N LEU A 17 -39.91 31.26 -5.62
CA LEU A 17 -38.66 31.16 -4.87
C LEU A 17 -38.33 29.70 -4.53
N GLU A 18 -39.35 28.91 -4.23
CA GLU A 18 -39.15 27.47 -3.98
C GLU A 18 -38.80 26.68 -5.26
N LYS A 19 -39.40 27.06 -6.38
CA LYS A 19 -39.13 26.48 -7.70
C LYS A 19 -37.73 26.83 -8.18
N GLU A 20 -37.28 28.06 -8.00
CA GLU A 20 -35.89 28.49 -8.34
C GLU A 20 -34.86 27.86 -7.40
N ARG A 21 -35.15 27.76 -6.10
CA ARG A 21 -34.29 27.00 -5.15
C ARG A 21 -34.17 25.52 -5.52
N ARG A 22 -35.27 24.87 -5.95
CA ARG A 22 -35.25 23.48 -6.41
C ARG A 22 -34.48 23.33 -7.74
N LYS A 23 -34.55 24.31 -8.64
CA LYS A 23 -33.73 24.32 -9.87
C LYS A 23 -32.24 24.48 -9.54
N LEU A 24 -31.88 25.46 -8.71
CA LEU A 24 -30.51 25.67 -8.24
C LEU A 24 -29.96 24.44 -7.50
N PHE A 25 -30.76 23.86 -6.61
CA PHE A 25 -30.38 22.64 -5.88
C PHE A 25 -30.20 21.43 -6.83
N ARG A 26 -31.10 21.26 -7.82
CA ARG A 26 -30.93 20.19 -8.83
C ARG A 26 -29.74 20.44 -9.74
N PHE A 27 -29.44 21.69 -10.10
CA PHE A 27 -28.26 22.04 -10.88
C PHE A 27 -26.99 21.78 -10.10
N PHE A 28 -26.93 22.25 -8.84
CA PHE A 28 -25.80 22.02 -7.93
C PHE A 28 -25.60 20.52 -7.65
N LEU A 29 -26.68 19.79 -7.38
CA LEU A 29 -26.62 18.34 -7.17
C LEU A 29 -26.18 17.59 -8.45
N SER A 30 -26.64 18.03 -9.63
CA SER A 30 -26.22 17.50 -10.93
C SER A 30 -24.74 17.74 -11.19
N ASP A 31 -24.22 18.92 -10.88
CA ASP A 31 -22.81 19.25 -11.09
C ASP A 31 -21.90 18.55 -10.06
N VAL A 32 -22.32 18.50 -8.81
CA VAL A 32 -21.61 17.75 -7.76
C VAL A 32 -21.64 16.24 -8.07
N LEU A 33 -22.78 15.72 -8.49
CA LEU A 33 -22.87 14.30 -8.92
C LEU A 33 -22.09 14.05 -10.21
N LYS A 34 -22.11 14.97 -11.18
CA LYS A 34 -21.29 14.86 -12.39
C LYS A 34 -19.80 14.90 -12.06
N HIS A 35 -19.37 15.80 -11.17
CA HIS A 35 -17.97 15.87 -10.73
C HIS A 35 -17.58 14.59 -9.98
N TYR A 36 -18.40 14.16 -9.02
CA TYR A 36 -18.20 12.93 -8.27
C TYR A 36 -18.26 11.67 -9.13
N PHE A 37 -19.21 11.61 -10.11
CA PHE A 37 -19.28 10.52 -11.08
C PHE A 37 -18.19 10.62 -12.15
N CYS A 38 -17.78 11.82 -12.58
CA CYS A 38 -16.69 12.02 -13.53
C CYS A 38 -15.35 11.64 -12.89
N GLU A 39 -15.06 12.03 -11.67
CA GLU A 39 -13.88 11.57 -10.94
C GLU A 39 -13.90 10.04 -10.71
N LYS A 40 -15.07 9.46 -10.40
CA LYS A 40 -15.20 8.02 -10.21
C LYS A 40 -15.23 7.20 -11.51
N LEU A 41 -15.63 7.78 -12.65
CA LEU A 41 -15.62 7.14 -13.98
C LEU A 41 -14.25 7.24 -14.67
N PHE A 42 -13.41 8.19 -14.29
CA PHE A 42 -12.03 8.29 -14.79
C PHE A 42 -11.04 7.44 -14.01
N TYR A 43 -11.35 7.06 -12.77
CA TYR A 43 -10.56 6.10 -12.00
C TYR A 43 -11.20 4.72 -12.13
N SER A 44 -10.45 3.82 -12.75
CA SER A 44 -10.66 2.40 -12.92
C SER A 44 -11.48 1.75 -11.80
N MET A 45 -12.30 0.76 -12.18
CA MET A 45 -13.16 -0.02 -11.28
C MET A 45 -12.41 -0.87 -10.24
N THR A 46 -11.08 -0.75 -10.08
CA THR A 46 -10.34 -1.47 -9.06
C THR A 46 -10.03 -0.63 -7.82
N ASP A 47 -10.23 -1.24 -6.66
CA ASP A 47 -9.96 -0.70 -5.34
C ASP A 47 -8.53 -0.97 -4.84
N SER A 48 -7.70 -1.65 -5.66
CA SER A 48 -6.45 -2.27 -5.23
C SER A 48 -5.26 -1.82 -6.05
N LEU A 49 -4.19 -1.38 -5.38
CA LEU A 49 -2.91 -0.99 -5.98
C LEU A 49 -1.78 -1.86 -5.47
N VAL A 50 -0.97 -2.40 -6.38
CA VAL A 50 0.28 -3.10 -6.06
C VAL A 50 1.45 -2.16 -6.32
N ILE A 51 2.19 -1.81 -5.28
CA ILE A 51 3.41 -1.00 -5.36
C ILE A 51 4.60 -1.93 -5.49
N ILE A 52 5.38 -1.73 -6.54
CA ILE A 52 6.58 -2.52 -6.86
C ILE A 52 7.76 -1.55 -6.99
N PRO A 53 8.60 -1.42 -5.96
CA PRO A 53 9.85 -0.70 -6.06
C PRO A 53 10.82 -1.38 -7.02
N SER A 54 11.49 -0.61 -7.88
CA SER A 54 12.48 -1.14 -8.81
C SER A 54 13.79 -0.37 -8.78
N TYR A 55 14.90 -1.12 -8.91
CA TYR A 55 16.22 -0.60 -9.18
C TYR A 55 17.08 -1.68 -9.84
N ASN A 56 17.37 -1.55 -11.14
CA ASN A 56 18.04 -2.56 -11.96
C ASN A 56 17.28 -3.90 -11.96
N GLU A 57 16.03 -3.88 -12.39
CA GLU A 57 15.15 -5.05 -12.47
C GLU A 57 14.68 -5.34 -13.92
N ILE A 58 15.46 -4.92 -14.92
CA ILE A 58 15.13 -5.08 -16.34
C ILE A 58 14.81 -6.53 -16.73
N GLU A 59 15.45 -7.51 -16.06
CA GLU A 59 15.24 -8.94 -16.34
C GLU A 59 13.92 -9.51 -15.83
N ASN A 60 13.27 -8.80 -14.88
CA ASN A 60 12.08 -9.29 -14.17
C ASN A 60 10.85 -8.41 -14.41
N ILE A 61 11.06 -7.10 -14.66
CA ILE A 61 9.99 -6.10 -14.57
C ILE A 61 8.82 -6.35 -15.51
N GLU A 62 9.08 -6.76 -16.75
CA GLU A 62 8.03 -7.06 -17.73
C GLU A 62 7.18 -8.25 -17.27
N ALA A 63 7.85 -9.34 -16.92
CA ALA A 63 7.17 -10.58 -16.53
C ALA A 63 6.35 -10.43 -15.24
N ILE A 64 6.84 -9.68 -14.24
CA ILE A 64 6.11 -9.47 -13.00
C ILE A 64 4.86 -8.59 -13.21
N ILE A 65 4.95 -7.57 -14.05
CA ILE A 65 3.81 -6.74 -14.44
C ILE A 65 2.75 -7.59 -15.13
N ASP A 66 3.13 -8.36 -16.14
CA ASP A 66 2.21 -9.24 -16.87
C ASP A 66 1.54 -10.24 -15.92
N ALA A 67 2.31 -10.87 -15.04
CA ALA A 67 1.79 -11.83 -14.07
C ALA A 67 0.78 -11.24 -13.08
N VAL A 68 0.88 -9.94 -12.75
CA VAL A 68 -0.13 -9.28 -11.92
C VAL A 68 -1.40 -9.01 -12.72
N PHE A 69 -1.29 -8.52 -13.96
CA PHE A 69 -2.46 -8.23 -14.80
C PHE A 69 -3.20 -9.50 -15.30
N GLU A 70 -2.56 -10.66 -15.31
CA GLU A 70 -3.20 -11.94 -15.61
C GLU A 70 -4.07 -12.50 -14.48
N LEU A 71 -4.06 -11.88 -13.31
CA LEU A 71 -4.87 -12.33 -12.17
C LEU A 71 -6.36 -12.09 -12.42
N LYS A 72 -7.22 -12.95 -11.85
CA LYS A 72 -8.69 -12.83 -11.97
C LYS A 72 -9.27 -11.58 -11.32
N LYS A 73 -8.66 -11.11 -10.24
CA LYS A 73 -9.01 -9.82 -9.64
C LYS A 73 -8.18 -8.75 -10.33
N ASP A 74 -8.82 -7.68 -10.72
CA ASP A 74 -8.16 -6.51 -11.26
C ASP A 74 -7.32 -5.81 -10.19
N PHE A 75 -6.06 -5.61 -10.48
CA PHE A 75 -5.13 -4.81 -9.71
C PHE A 75 -4.54 -3.73 -10.60
N HIS A 76 -4.37 -2.54 -10.05
CA HIS A 76 -3.46 -1.57 -10.62
C HIS A 76 -2.06 -1.81 -10.12
N VAL A 77 -1.08 -1.41 -10.91
CA VAL A 77 0.34 -1.55 -10.57
C VAL A 77 1.01 -0.18 -10.63
N LEU A 78 1.71 0.17 -9.57
CA LEU A 78 2.60 1.32 -9.52
C LEU A 78 4.04 0.84 -9.40
N ILE A 79 4.82 1.09 -10.44
CA ILE A 79 6.27 0.91 -10.39
C ILE A 79 6.89 2.20 -9.84
N VAL A 80 7.66 2.09 -8.77
CA VAL A 80 8.46 3.19 -8.20
C VAL A 80 9.92 2.91 -8.52
N ASP A 81 10.43 3.54 -9.57
CA ASP A 81 11.78 3.30 -10.09
C ASP A 81 12.77 4.32 -9.54
N ASP A 82 13.87 3.83 -8.98
CA ASP A 82 14.93 4.63 -8.37
C ASP A 82 15.98 5.08 -9.40
N ASN A 83 15.52 5.57 -10.55
CA ASN A 83 16.36 6.00 -11.66
C ASN A 83 17.31 4.90 -12.13
N SER A 84 16.76 3.74 -12.47
CA SER A 84 17.51 2.58 -12.91
C SER A 84 18.33 2.85 -14.16
N PRO A 85 19.66 2.67 -14.14
CA PRO A 85 20.51 2.90 -15.31
C PRO A 85 20.42 1.80 -16.38
N ASP A 86 19.81 0.64 -16.04
CA ASP A 86 19.70 -0.53 -16.94
C ASP A 86 18.55 -0.44 -17.96
N GLY A 87 17.73 0.62 -17.89
CA GLY A 87 16.60 0.80 -18.78
C GLY A 87 15.27 0.25 -18.25
N THR A 88 15.19 -0.21 -16.99
CA THR A 88 13.95 -0.70 -16.35
C THR A 88 12.77 0.26 -16.58
N ALA A 89 12.94 1.56 -16.29
CA ALA A 89 11.89 2.56 -16.47
C ALA A 89 11.41 2.70 -17.94
N ALA A 90 12.32 2.50 -18.92
CA ALA A 90 11.94 2.55 -20.34
C ALA A 90 11.05 1.35 -20.73
N VAL A 91 11.34 0.16 -20.22
CA VAL A 91 10.49 -1.03 -20.38
C VAL A 91 9.09 -0.77 -19.80
N VAL A 92 8.99 -0.26 -18.59
CA VAL A 92 7.69 0.06 -17.95
C VAL A 92 6.90 1.07 -18.79
N ARG A 93 7.54 2.14 -19.28
CA ARG A 93 6.87 3.11 -20.18
C ARG A 93 6.30 2.47 -21.44
N SER A 94 7.04 1.53 -22.05
CA SER A 94 6.53 0.83 -23.24
C SER A 94 5.30 -0.05 -22.92
N MET A 95 5.29 -0.67 -21.73
CA MET A 95 4.18 -1.50 -21.28
C MET A 95 2.91 -0.71 -20.91
N GLN A 96 3.02 0.58 -20.60
CA GLN A 96 1.86 1.42 -20.32
C GLN A 96 0.87 1.49 -21.51
N SER A 97 1.34 1.29 -22.75
CA SER A 97 0.46 1.17 -23.91
C SER A 97 -0.39 -0.11 -23.90
N LYS A 98 0.11 -1.19 -23.28
CA LYS A 98 -0.60 -2.46 -23.09
C LYS A 98 -1.60 -2.37 -21.92
N TYR A 99 -1.28 -1.58 -20.89
CA TYR A 99 -2.08 -1.42 -19.67
C TYR A 99 -2.38 0.06 -19.36
N PRO A 100 -3.07 0.79 -20.25
CA PRO A 100 -3.14 2.26 -20.22
C PRO A 100 -3.84 2.84 -18.99
N ASN A 101 -4.73 2.09 -18.35
CA ASN A 101 -5.50 2.56 -17.20
C ASN A 101 -5.12 1.88 -15.87
N GLY A 102 -4.09 1.03 -15.87
CA GLY A 102 -3.75 0.22 -14.69
C GLY A 102 -2.26 0.20 -14.35
N LEU A 103 -1.37 0.55 -15.28
CA LEU A 103 0.08 0.57 -15.05
C LEU A 103 0.57 2.01 -14.92
N PHE A 104 1.13 2.33 -13.76
CA PHE A 104 1.69 3.63 -13.44
C PHE A 104 3.17 3.53 -13.18
N LEU A 105 3.90 4.60 -13.48
CA LEU A 105 5.34 4.71 -13.27
C LEU A 105 5.69 6.05 -12.62
N GLU A 106 6.33 5.96 -11.46
CA GLU A 106 6.98 7.07 -10.79
C GLU A 106 8.50 6.86 -10.82
N VAL A 107 9.23 7.79 -11.43
CA VAL A 107 10.70 7.73 -11.48
C VAL A 107 11.25 8.74 -10.48
N ARG A 108 11.98 8.25 -9.48
CA ARG A 108 12.63 9.10 -8.47
C ARG A 108 14.01 9.55 -8.97
N ASN A 109 14.52 10.63 -8.38
CA ASN A 109 15.80 11.21 -8.82
C ASN A 109 17.01 10.30 -8.55
N GLU A 110 16.96 9.54 -7.42
CA GLU A 110 18.06 8.71 -6.96
C GLU A 110 17.56 7.53 -6.10
N LYS A 111 18.46 6.56 -5.88
CA LYS A 111 18.21 5.44 -4.99
C LYS A 111 18.29 5.88 -3.52
N ALA A 112 17.13 6.06 -2.89
CA ALA A 112 17.01 6.50 -1.50
C ALA A 112 16.60 5.38 -0.52
N GLY A 113 16.52 4.13 -0.99
CA GLY A 113 16.20 2.95 -0.19
C GLY A 113 14.74 2.48 -0.33
N LEU A 114 14.52 1.20 -0.02
CA LEU A 114 13.26 0.49 -0.22
C LEU A 114 12.07 1.14 0.52
N GLY A 115 12.28 1.49 1.79
CA GLY A 115 11.23 2.09 2.62
C GLY A 115 10.76 3.44 2.07
N THR A 116 11.67 4.28 1.57
CA THR A 116 11.29 5.56 0.96
C THR A 116 10.52 5.39 -0.34
N ALA A 117 10.78 4.31 -1.10
CA ALA A 117 10.00 3.99 -2.29
C ALA A 117 8.57 3.58 -1.93
N TYR A 118 8.40 2.76 -0.91
CA TYR A 118 7.06 2.40 -0.43
C TYR A 118 6.30 3.60 0.17
N ILE A 119 6.95 4.46 0.96
CA ILE A 119 6.32 5.68 1.48
C ILE A 119 5.84 6.58 0.34
N HIS A 120 6.65 6.76 -0.70
CA HIS A 120 6.24 7.50 -1.90
C HIS A 120 5.01 6.87 -2.54
N GLY A 121 5.04 5.56 -2.76
CA GLY A 121 3.91 4.82 -3.34
C GLY A 121 2.66 4.84 -2.46
N PHE A 122 2.78 4.79 -1.13
CA PHE A 122 1.65 4.90 -0.21
C PHE A 122 0.97 6.27 -0.31
N LYS A 123 1.73 7.37 -0.30
CA LYS A 123 1.20 8.72 -0.48
C LYS A 123 0.49 8.85 -1.82
N TRP A 124 1.11 8.37 -2.89
CA TRP A 124 0.55 8.33 -4.23
C TRP A 124 -0.78 7.57 -4.28
N ALA A 125 -0.87 6.42 -3.60
CA ALA A 125 -2.07 5.59 -3.51
C ALA A 125 -3.20 6.29 -2.73
N LEU A 126 -2.87 6.89 -1.58
CA LEU A 126 -3.83 7.61 -0.73
C LEU A 126 -4.46 8.80 -1.46
N GLU A 127 -3.66 9.58 -2.18
CA GLU A 127 -4.14 10.72 -2.99
C GLU A 127 -5.13 10.29 -4.08
N ARG A 128 -5.01 9.05 -4.58
CA ARG A 128 -5.84 8.52 -5.67
C ARG A 128 -7.00 7.64 -5.23
N GLY A 129 -7.19 7.45 -3.95
CA GLY A 129 -8.38 6.83 -3.41
C GLY A 129 -8.38 5.30 -3.42
N TYR A 130 -7.22 4.63 -3.46
CA TYR A 130 -7.15 3.17 -3.34
C TYR A 130 -7.49 2.71 -1.92
N ASP A 131 -8.28 1.63 -1.81
CA ASP A 131 -8.72 1.09 -0.51
C ASP A 131 -7.78 -0.01 0.00
N TYR A 132 -7.13 -0.75 -0.91
CA TYR A 132 -6.20 -1.83 -0.60
C TYR A 132 -4.85 -1.59 -1.29
N ILE A 133 -3.80 -1.38 -0.51
CA ILE A 133 -2.48 -1.03 -0.99
C ILE A 133 -1.51 -2.14 -0.65
N PHE A 134 -0.85 -2.70 -1.68
CA PHE A 134 0.03 -3.85 -1.55
C PHE A 134 1.48 -3.44 -1.74
N GLU A 135 2.36 -4.09 -0.97
CA GLU A 135 3.80 -4.14 -1.18
C GLU A 135 4.17 -5.45 -1.84
N MET A 136 4.97 -5.43 -2.90
CA MET A 136 5.49 -6.62 -3.56
C MET A 136 6.85 -6.33 -4.20
N ASP A 137 7.79 -7.28 -4.10
CA ASP A 137 9.08 -7.19 -4.78
C ASP A 137 8.97 -7.59 -6.26
N ALA A 138 9.90 -7.06 -7.10
CA ALA A 138 9.90 -7.30 -8.54
C ALA A 138 10.50 -8.67 -8.96
N ASP A 139 11.15 -9.39 -8.06
CA ASP A 139 12.06 -10.51 -8.35
C ASP A 139 11.42 -11.91 -8.28
N PHE A 140 10.09 -11.99 -8.27
CA PHE A 140 9.32 -13.24 -8.13
C PHE A 140 9.57 -14.00 -6.82
N SER A 141 10.22 -13.41 -5.82
CA SER A 141 10.30 -14.00 -4.48
C SER A 141 8.91 -14.20 -3.86
N HIS A 142 7.98 -13.32 -4.23
CA HIS A 142 6.56 -13.39 -3.91
C HIS A 142 5.77 -13.81 -5.16
N ARG A 143 4.91 -14.81 -5.02
CA ARG A 143 4.04 -15.26 -6.12
C ARG A 143 2.90 -14.26 -6.32
N PRO A 144 2.73 -13.65 -7.50
CA PRO A 144 1.63 -12.71 -7.75
C PRO A 144 0.25 -13.28 -7.41
N SER A 145 0.02 -14.58 -7.61
CA SER A 145 -1.23 -15.26 -7.27
C SER A 145 -1.64 -15.14 -5.80
N ASP A 146 -0.69 -14.93 -4.89
CA ASP A 146 -0.95 -14.76 -3.46
C ASP A 146 -1.55 -13.37 -3.14
N LEU A 147 -1.43 -12.36 -4.02
CA LEU A 147 -2.12 -11.06 -3.89
C LEU A 147 -3.62 -11.24 -3.63
N GLN A 148 -4.27 -12.15 -4.36
CA GLN A 148 -5.70 -12.43 -4.18
C GLN A 148 -6.02 -13.03 -2.80
N ARG A 149 -5.08 -13.76 -2.19
CA ARG A 149 -5.26 -14.35 -0.86
C ARG A 149 -5.10 -13.30 0.24
N LEU A 150 -4.12 -12.38 0.08
CA LEU A 150 -3.96 -11.23 0.97
C LEU A 150 -5.18 -10.32 0.89
N TYR A 151 -5.65 -10.00 -0.33
CA TYR A 151 -6.87 -9.22 -0.55
C TYR A 151 -8.07 -9.80 0.19
N ARG A 152 -8.33 -11.11 0.00
CA ARG A 152 -9.47 -11.78 0.65
C ARG A 152 -9.40 -11.71 2.17
N ALA A 153 -8.22 -11.82 2.77
CA ALA A 153 -8.06 -11.71 4.21
C ALA A 153 -8.37 -10.29 4.71
N CYS A 154 -7.97 -9.24 3.97
CA CYS A 154 -8.36 -7.86 4.28
C CYS A 154 -9.89 -7.64 4.15
N VAL A 155 -10.51 -8.12 3.08
CA VAL A 155 -11.97 -8.05 2.89
C VAL A 155 -12.72 -8.79 3.99
N ASN A 156 -12.18 -9.90 4.49
CA ASN A 156 -12.77 -10.70 5.56
C ASN A 156 -12.56 -10.11 6.98
N GLY A 157 -11.94 -8.93 7.08
CA GLY A 157 -11.89 -8.19 8.35
C GLY A 157 -10.50 -7.85 8.87
N ALA A 158 -9.40 -8.38 8.29
CA ALA A 158 -8.06 -7.94 8.64
C ALA A 158 -7.82 -6.50 8.14
N ASP A 159 -7.09 -5.70 8.92
CA ASP A 159 -6.70 -4.34 8.52
C ASP A 159 -5.35 -4.33 7.79
N VAL A 160 -4.48 -5.26 8.18
CA VAL A 160 -3.20 -5.53 7.52
C VAL A 160 -3.09 -7.02 7.29
N THR A 161 -2.69 -7.45 6.09
CA THR A 161 -2.37 -8.85 5.82
C THR A 161 -0.93 -9.02 5.39
N VAL A 162 -0.26 -9.99 5.97
CA VAL A 162 1.16 -10.27 5.77
C VAL A 162 1.32 -11.63 5.11
N GLY A 163 2.00 -11.68 3.98
CA GLY A 163 2.45 -12.93 3.35
C GLY A 163 3.59 -13.52 4.18
N SER A 164 3.27 -14.49 5.03
CA SER A 164 4.17 -15.03 6.04
C SER A 164 4.84 -16.33 5.59
N ARG A 165 6.16 -16.38 5.72
CA ARG A 165 7.00 -17.58 5.51
C ARG A 165 6.89 -18.55 6.68
N TYR A 166 6.42 -18.07 7.85
CA TYR A 166 6.55 -18.77 9.12
C TYR A 166 5.24 -19.11 9.84
N LYS A 167 4.06 -18.69 9.32
CA LYS A 167 2.75 -18.95 9.95
C LYS A 167 2.44 -20.45 10.05
N LYS A 168 2.80 -21.26 9.04
CA LYS A 168 2.56 -22.71 8.99
C LYS A 168 3.86 -23.45 8.68
N GLY A 169 4.83 -23.38 9.61
CA GLY A 169 6.16 -23.95 9.40
C GLY A 169 7.09 -23.00 8.62
N VAL A 170 8.15 -23.54 8.05
CA VAL A 170 9.14 -22.78 7.27
C VAL A 170 8.86 -23.02 5.78
N ASN A 171 8.35 -22.02 5.10
CA ASN A 171 7.92 -22.10 3.70
C ASN A 171 8.84 -21.27 2.81
N VAL A 172 10.10 -21.67 2.71
CA VAL A 172 11.11 -21.06 1.83
C VAL A 172 11.72 -22.10 0.92
N VAL A 173 12.00 -21.71 -0.32
CA VAL A 173 12.59 -22.58 -1.36
C VAL A 173 13.95 -22.01 -1.75
N ASN A 174 14.93 -22.89 -1.93
CA ASN A 174 16.31 -22.57 -2.36
C ASN A 174 17.12 -21.71 -1.37
N TRP A 175 16.72 -21.63 -0.08
CA TRP A 175 17.54 -20.95 0.92
C TRP A 175 18.51 -21.91 1.60
N PRO A 176 19.77 -21.52 1.79
CA PRO A 176 20.69 -22.27 2.63
C PRO A 176 20.24 -22.22 4.10
N LEU A 177 20.52 -23.29 4.84
CA LEU A 177 20.04 -23.46 6.21
C LEU A 177 20.40 -22.29 7.14
N TYR A 178 21.62 -21.75 7.03
CA TYR A 178 22.06 -20.63 7.85
C TYR A 178 21.17 -19.37 7.64
N ARG A 179 20.71 -19.13 6.41
CA ARG A 179 19.83 -18.00 6.08
C ARG A 179 18.44 -18.20 6.68
N ILE A 180 17.94 -19.45 6.68
CA ILE A 180 16.68 -19.80 7.34
C ILE A 180 16.78 -19.53 8.83
N LEU A 181 17.82 -20.03 9.49
CA LEU A 181 18.04 -19.86 10.93
C LEU A 181 18.18 -18.36 11.29
N LEU A 182 18.92 -17.58 10.49
CA LEU A 182 19.10 -16.15 10.71
C LEU A 182 17.76 -15.39 10.58
N SER A 183 17.00 -15.67 9.52
CA SER A 183 15.72 -15.00 9.27
C SER A 183 14.65 -15.38 10.30
N TYR A 184 14.59 -16.64 10.68
CA TYR A 184 13.67 -17.10 11.74
C TYR A 184 14.07 -16.53 13.10
N GLY A 185 15.37 -16.52 13.44
CA GLY A 185 15.89 -15.90 14.65
C GLY A 185 15.61 -14.39 14.71
N ALA A 186 15.77 -13.67 13.59
CA ALA A 186 15.41 -12.26 13.49
C ALA A 186 13.90 -12.03 13.74
N SER A 187 13.04 -12.87 13.18
CA SER A 187 11.59 -12.78 13.41
C SER A 187 11.23 -13.06 14.88
N PHE A 188 11.88 -14.04 15.50
CA PHE A 188 11.70 -14.31 16.93
C PHE A 188 12.18 -13.14 17.80
N TYR A 189 13.35 -12.58 17.50
CA TYR A 189 13.89 -11.39 18.20
C TYR A 189 12.93 -10.20 18.14
N VAL A 190 12.43 -9.86 16.94
CA VAL A 190 11.47 -8.77 16.75
C VAL A 190 10.22 -9.00 17.59
N LYS A 191 9.67 -10.21 17.55
CA LYS A 191 8.49 -10.61 18.33
C LYS A 191 8.71 -10.43 19.82
N LEU A 192 9.87 -10.86 20.32
CA LEU A 192 10.23 -10.75 21.75
C LEU A 192 10.34 -9.28 22.21
N ILE A 193 10.98 -8.41 21.43
CA ILE A 193 11.21 -7.02 21.80
C ILE A 193 9.93 -6.18 21.65
N THR A 194 9.20 -6.35 20.56
CA THR A 194 8.02 -5.53 20.23
C THR A 194 6.74 -6.00 20.91
N GLY A 195 6.65 -7.28 21.22
CA GLY A 195 5.41 -7.91 21.70
C GLY A 195 4.38 -8.17 20.62
N MET A 196 4.70 -7.93 19.33
CA MET A 196 3.79 -8.21 18.22
C MET A 196 3.50 -9.71 18.11
N ARG A 197 2.23 -10.05 17.84
CA ARG A 197 1.80 -11.45 17.63
C ARG A 197 1.87 -11.85 16.16
N VAL A 198 2.95 -11.45 15.46
CA VAL A 198 3.21 -11.74 14.05
C VAL A 198 4.38 -12.70 13.96
N HIS A 199 4.24 -13.79 13.19
CA HIS A 199 5.31 -14.80 13.03
C HIS A 199 6.42 -14.31 12.11
N ASP A 200 6.07 -13.52 11.08
CA ASP A 200 7.00 -12.97 10.09
C ASP A 200 6.94 -11.43 10.02
N PRO A 201 7.45 -10.73 11.05
CA PRO A 201 7.42 -9.28 11.07
C PRO A 201 8.36 -8.64 10.01
N THR A 202 9.28 -9.43 9.45
CA THR A 202 10.24 -8.97 8.42
C THR A 202 9.75 -9.16 6.99
N ALA A 203 8.58 -9.78 6.78
CA ALA A 203 8.03 -9.99 5.44
C ALA A 203 7.73 -8.67 4.72
N GLY A 204 8.10 -8.58 3.44
CA GLY A 204 7.87 -7.41 2.57
C GLY A 204 6.66 -7.58 1.63
N PHE A 205 5.89 -8.65 1.77
CA PHE A 205 4.68 -8.89 1.00
C PHE A 205 3.46 -8.63 1.88
N VAL A 206 2.89 -7.44 1.77
CA VAL A 206 1.89 -6.94 2.72
C VAL A 206 0.75 -6.25 1.96
N CYS A 207 -0.46 -6.38 2.45
CA CYS A 207 -1.58 -5.52 2.07
C CYS A 207 -2.02 -4.69 3.27
N TYR A 208 -2.18 -3.40 3.07
CA TYR A 208 -2.76 -2.47 4.02
C TYR A 208 -4.11 -1.97 3.51
N LYS A 209 -5.09 -1.86 4.41
CA LYS A 209 -6.25 -1.02 4.13
C LYS A 209 -5.83 0.46 4.15
N ARG A 210 -6.52 1.29 3.37
CA ARG A 210 -6.35 2.74 3.32
C ARG A 210 -6.30 3.37 4.70
N GLU A 211 -7.28 3.07 5.55
CA GLU A 211 -7.43 3.63 6.89
C GLU A 211 -6.21 3.40 7.80
N VAL A 212 -5.47 2.31 7.60
CA VAL A 212 -4.23 2.02 8.33
C VAL A 212 -3.13 2.98 7.91
N LEU A 213 -2.96 3.19 6.61
CA LEU A 213 -1.92 4.08 6.08
C LEU A 213 -2.23 5.56 6.36
N GLU A 214 -3.51 5.94 6.37
CA GLU A 214 -3.96 7.29 6.76
C GLU A 214 -3.70 7.56 8.26
N ALA A 215 -3.86 6.55 9.11
CA ALA A 215 -3.63 6.68 10.54
C ALA A 215 -2.15 6.70 10.93
N ILE A 216 -1.27 6.12 10.11
CA ILE A 216 0.17 6.11 10.35
C ILE A 216 0.77 7.43 9.85
N ASP A 217 1.52 8.13 10.70
CA ASP A 217 2.38 9.23 10.28
C ASP A 217 3.53 8.68 9.42
N LEU A 218 3.31 8.70 8.09
CA LEU A 218 4.25 8.17 7.10
C LEU A 218 5.55 8.99 7.03
N ASP A 219 5.50 10.29 7.36
CA ASP A 219 6.68 11.16 7.38
C ASP A 219 7.57 10.92 8.60
N ALA A 220 7.01 10.36 9.67
CA ALA A 220 7.75 9.98 10.86
C ALA A 220 8.36 8.57 10.77
N VAL A 221 8.17 7.82 9.69
CA VAL A 221 8.83 6.53 9.45
C VAL A 221 10.32 6.76 9.20
N LYS A 222 11.17 6.07 9.96
CA LYS A 222 12.62 6.37 9.97
C LYS A 222 13.47 5.37 9.23
N PHE A 223 13.03 4.13 9.20
CA PHE A 223 13.84 3.06 8.60
C PHE A 223 13.57 2.93 7.12
N ILE A 224 14.64 2.83 6.36
CA ILE A 224 14.60 2.77 4.88
C ILE A 224 14.98 1.39 4.32
N GLY A 225 15.57 0.53 5.16
CA GLY A 225 15.97 -0.83 4.82
C GLY A 225 14.99 -1.89 5.32
N TYR A 226 15.49 -3.05 5.75
CA TYR A 226 14.64 -4.15 6.27
C TYR A 226 13.83 -3.78 7.51
N ALA A 227 14.37 -2.89 8.35
CA ALA A 227 13.66 -2.40 9.53
C ALA A 227 12.39 -1.61 9.19
N PHE A 228 12.26 -1.08 7.97
CA PHE A 228 11.04 -0.45 7.47
C PHE A 228 9.83 -1.37 7.60
N GLN A 229 9.96 -2.62 7.14
CA GLN A 229 8.89 -3.60 7.19
C GLN A 229 8.44 -3.90 8.63
N ILE A 230 9.39 -3.90 9.56
CA ILE A 230 9.10 -4.08 10.98
C ILE A 230 8.40 -2.85 11.54
N GLU A 231 8.89 -1.64 11.21
CA GLU A 231 8.34 -0.38 11.69
C GLU A 231 6.89 -0.19 11.26
N MET A 232 6.55 -0.43 9.99
CA MET A 232 5.19 -0.28 9.48
C MET A 232 4.20 -1.19 10.21
N LYS A 233 4.52 -2.48 10.36
CA LYS A 233 3.67 -3.43 11.10
C LYS A 233 3.58 -3.07 12.58
N TYR A 234 4.68 -2.60 13.18
CA TYR A 234 4.68 -2.21 14.58
C TYR A 234 3.83 -0.96 14.83
N ARG A 235 3.84 0.03 13.93
CA ARG A 235 2.96 1.19 14.00
C ARG A 235 1.49 0.78 13.90
N ALA A 236 1.13 -0.07 12.94
CA ALA A 236 -0.22 -0.62 12.83
C ALA A 236 -0.65 -1.37 14.11
N TYR A 237 0.24 -2.19 14.67
CA TYR A 237 0.00 -2.90 15.94
C TYR A 237 -0.23 -1.94 17.12
N LEU A 238 0.57 -0.88 17.25
CA LEU A 238 0.41 0.13 18.31
C LEU A 238 -0.89 0.92 18.19
N LEU A 239 -1.41 1.08 16.98
CA LEU A 239 -2.69 1.71 16.69
C LEU A 239 -3.89 0.74 16.84
N ASN A 240 -3.64 -0.49 17.31
CA ASN A 240 -4.60 -1.56 17.53
C ASN A 240 -5.28 -2.09 16.25
N TYR A 241 -4.66 -1.96 15.11
CA TYR A 241 -5.13 -2.59 13.87
C TYR A 241 -4.89 -4.11 13.90
N THR A 242 -5.82 -4.83 13.29
CA THR A 242 -5.77 -6.30 13.18
C THR A 242 -4.80 -6.71 12.09
N ILE A 243 -3.74 -7.44 12.47
CA ILE A 243 -2.75 -7.98 11.53
C ILE A 243 -2.99 -9.47 11.37
N GLU A 244 -3.32 -9.91 10.16
CA GLU A 244 -3.48 -11.32 9.82
C GLU A 244 -2.33 -11.79 8.92
N GLU A 245 -1.88 -13.03 9.13
CA GLU A 245 -0.85 -13.65 8.31
C GLU A 245 -1.45 -14.67 7.36
N VAL A 246 -1.09 -14.59 6.10
CA VAL A 246 -1.40 -15.58 5.06
C VAL A 246 -0.12 -16.38 4.78
N SER A 247 -0.14 -17.69 4.98
CA SER A 247 1.02 -18.54 4.68
C SER A 247 1.30 -18.52 3.18
N ILE A 248 2.53 -18.12 2.80
CA ILE A 248 2.99 -18.10 1.41
C ILE A 248 4.22 -19.01 1.25
N ILE A 249 4.56 -19.34 0.01
CA ILE A 249 5.84 -19.96 -0.33
C ILE A 249 6.74 -18.86 -0.89
N PHE A 250 7.85 -18.61 -0.21
CA PHE A 250 8.88 -17.67 -0.65
C PHE A 250 9.95 -18.42 -1.43
N THR A 251 10.22 -18.02 -2.64
CA THR A 251 11.27 -18.61 -3.48
C THR A 251 12.45 -17.63 -3.56
N ASP A 252 13.68 -18.12 -3.44
CA ASP A 252 14.83 -17.23 -3.66
C ASP A 252 14.83 -16.75 -5.12
N ARG A 253 15.27 -15.50 -5.32
CA ARG A 253 15.33 -14.91 -6.66
C ARG A 253 16.19 -15.78 -7.59
N GLU A 254 15.72 -15.97 -8.80
CA GLU A 254 16.48 -16.70 -9.84
C GLU A 254 17.43 -15.77 -10.60
N LYS A 255 17.06 -14.48 -10.73
CA LYS A 255 17.81 -13.47 -11.46
C LYS A 255 18.13 -12.26 -10.56
N GLY A 256 19.23 -11.58 -10.85
CA GLY A 256 19.69 -10.40 -10.11
C GLY A 256 20.57 -10.73 -8.89
N LYS A 257 21.16 -9.70 -8.28
CA LYS A 257 22.07 -9.82 -7.13
C LYS A 257 21.39 -9.39 -5.83
N SER A 258 21.61 -10.16 -4.76
CA SER A 258 21.14 -9.78 -3.41
C SER A 258 21.88 -8.51 -2.94
N LYS A 259 21.11 -7.52 -2.47
CA LYS A 259 21.60 -6.21 -2.01
C LYS A 259 21.78 -6.15 -0.47
N MET A 260 21.81 -7.31 0.22
CA MET A 260 22.02 -7.38 1.68
C MET A 260 23.46 -7.06 2.07
N SER A 261 23.62 -6.13 3.00
CA SER A 261 24.89 -5.84 3.66
C SER A 261 24.81 -6.10 5.18
N SER A 262 25.94 -6.33 5.84
CA SER A 262 26.01 -6.52 7.29
C SER A 262 25.53 -5.31 8.10
N SER A 263 25.67 -4.11 7.56
CA SER A 263 25.17 -2.86 8.19
C SER A 263 23.65 -2.86 8.37
N ILE A 264 22.91 -3.46 7.44
CA ILE A 264 21.44 -3.57 7.47
C ILE A 264 20.98 -4.44 8.65
N ILE A 265 21.74 -5.49 9.00
CA ILE A 265 21.40 -6.37 10.14
C ILE A 265 21.52 -5.60 11.45
N TRP A 266 22.60 -4.84 11.64
CA TRP A 266 22.80 -4.05 12.86
C TRP A 266 21.79 -2.90 12.97
N GLU A 267 21.46 -2.24 11.86
CA GLU A 267 20.37 -1.27 11.80
C GLU A 267 19.05 -1.88 12.29
N ALA A 268 18.71 -3.08 11.85
CA ALA A 268 17.50 -3.76 12.29
C ALA A 268 17.52 -4.09 13.78
N VAL A 269 18.65 -4.61 14.31
CA VAL A 269 18.77 -4.98 15.73
C VAL A 269 18.59 -3.77 16.63
N PHE A 270 19.38 -2.70 16.46
CA PHE A 270 19.26 -1.50 17.28
C PHE A 270 17.99 -0.71 16.99
N GLY A 271 17.53 -0.74 15.72
CA GLY A 271 16.30 -0.12 15.29
C GLY A 271 15.08 -0.63 16.05
N VAL A 272 14.95 -1.95 16.19
CA VAL A 272 13.82 -2.58 16.90
C VAL A 272 13.79 -2.18 18.39
N ILE A 273 14.94 -2.16 19.07
CA ILE A 273 15.03 -1.69 20.44
C ILE A 273 14.61 -0.21 20.53
N SER A 274 15.16 0.62 19.65
CA SER A 274 14.83 2.06 19.61
C SER A 274 13.33 2.30 19.36
N MET A 275 12.69 1.54 18.44
CA MET A 275 11.25 1.58 18.22
C MET A 275 10.48 1.24 19.51
N ARG A 276 10.88 0.19 20.20
CA ARG A 276 10.21 -0.22 21.45
C ARG A 276 10.33 0.86 22.53
N ILE A 277 11.52 1.40 22.74
CA ILE A 277 11.74 2.47 23.71
C ILE A 277 10.89 3.70 23.39
N ARG A 278 10.88 4.15 22.11
CA ARG A 278 10.05 5.29 21.69
C ARG A 278 8.57 5.05 21.92
N SER A 279 8.08 3.82 21.68
CA SER A 279 6.67 3.50 21.88
C SER A 279 6.22 3.59 23.34
N LEU A 280 7.14 3.42 24.31
CA LEU A 280 6.84 3.58 25.72
C LEU A 280 6.67 5.05 26.14
N PHE A 281 7.41 5.96 25.47
CA PHE A 281 7.40 7.39 25.81
C PHE A 281 6.48 8.24 24.92
N LYS A 282 6.14 7.79 23.70
CA LYS A 282 5.35 8.54 22.71
C LYS A 282 4.27 7.67 22.07
N ARG A 283 3.31 7.19 22.85
CA ARG A 283 2.21 6.38 22.31
C ARG A 283 1.40 7.13 21.23
N ASN A 284 1.30 8.47 21.33
CA ASN A 284 0.62 9.33 20.34
C ASN A 284 1.51 9.77 19.17
N GLY A 285 2.84 9.55 19.23
CA GLY A 285 3.76 9.98 18.15
C GLY A 285 3.87 9.05 16.95
N PHE A 286 2.96 8.07 16.83
CA PHE A 286 2.87 7.15 15.69
C PHE A 286 1.61 7.40 14.85
N ARG A 287 0.74 8.29 15.32
CA ARG A 287 -0.52 8.65 14.69
C ARG A 287 -0.36 9.92 13.87
N ASN A 288 -0.96 9.93 12.70
CA ASN A 288 -1.18 11.15 11.94
C ASN A 288 -2.16 12.03 12.72
N GLY A 289 -1.80 13.30 12.95
CA GLY A 289 -2.56 14.24 13.76
C GLY A 289 -3.83 14.74 13.06
#